data_e66d0873bef237f6611bf4881ac69055
#
_entry.id   e66d0873bef237f6611bf4881ac69055
#
_cell.length_a   1.000
_cell.length_b   1.000
_cell.length_c   1.000
_cell.angle_alpha   90.00
_cell.angle_beta   90.00
_cell.angle_gamma   90.00
#
_symmetry.space_group_name_H-M   'P 1'
#
loop_
_entity.id
_entity.type
_entity.pdbx_description
1 polymer ?
#
loop_
_entity_poly.entity_id
_entity_poly.type
_entity_poly.pdbx_seq_one_letter_code
_entity_poly.pdbx_strand_id
1 'polypeptide(L)'
;MKPNDRFSFVKNNRVSQDTSSMVQCYLPIIGQEALSLYLYAVTFWDGGQKEHLFAAMLNHLNFGMDSLLKAFKTLTAMKLVTLYQQGETYNLLLHSPLSTQEFFLTRSDKL
;
A
#
# COMPACT_ATOMS: atom_id res chain seq x y z
N MET A 1 -9.83 -1.17 12.94
CA MET A 1 -9.58 -0.04 12.02
C MET A 1 -10.92 0.56 11.62
N LYS A 2 -11.09 1.84 11.87
CA LYS A 2 -12.36 2.57 11.65
C LYS A 2 -12.08 3.84 10.87
N PRO A 3 -13.08 4.44 10.18
CA PRO A 3 -12.84 5.67 9.40
C PRO A 3 -12.30 6.84 10.23
N ASN A 4 -12.65 6.91 11.52
CA ASN A 4 -12.18 7.98 12.41
C ASN A 4 -10.78 7.71 13.00
N ASP A 5 -10.23 6.53 12.78
CA ASP A 5 -8.87 6.24 13.22
C ASP A 5 -7.87 7.01 12.37
N ARG A 6 -6.69 7.23 12.93
CA ARG A 6 -5.64 7.99 12.27
C ARG A 6 -4.58 7.07 11.72
N PHE A 7 -3.95 7.50 10.65
CA PHE A 7 -2.84 6.78 10.06
C PHE A 7 -1.70 7.72 9.71
N SER A 8 -0.52 7.14 9.55
CA SER A 8 0.67 7.85 9.09
C SER A 8 1.42 6.94 8.12
N PHE A 9 1.92 7.51 7.03
CA PHE A 9 2.78 6.77 6.11
C PHE A 9 4.23 6.90 6.55
N VAL A 10 4.93 5.76 6.57
CA VAL A 10 6.37 5.72 6.82
C VAL A 10 7.03 5.30 5.53
N LYS A 11 7.73 6.24 4.91
CA LYS A 11 8.44 6.01 3.65
C LYS A 11 9.94 6.17 3.90
N ASN A 12 10.73 5.25 3.36
CA ASN A 12 12.15 5.52 3.30
C ASN A 12 12.50 6.03 1.89
N ASN A 13 13.66 6.67 1.77
CA ASN A 13 14.09 7.29 0.52
C ASN A 13 14.38 6.27 -0.59
N ARG A 14 14.32 4.98 -0.28
CA ARG A 14 14.63 3.91 -1.21
C ARG A 14 13.41 3.21 -1.78
N VAL A 15 12.20 3.67 -1.41
CA VAL A 15 10.99 3.07 -1.98
C VAL A 15 10.93 3.39 -3.46
N SER A 16 11.04 2.36 -4.28
CA SER A 16 10.96 2.49 -5.73
C SER A 16 9.52 2.70 -6.16
N GLN A 17 9.33 3.54 -7.17
CA GLN A 17 8.03 3.73 -7.82
C GLN A 17 8.01 3.01 -9.16
N ASP A 18 8.41 1.75 -9.18
CA ASP A 18 8.45 0.97 -10.41
C ASP A 18 7.03 0.63 -10.86
N THR A 19 6.43 1.57 -11.60
CA THR A 19 5.07 1.46 -12.10
C THR A 19 4.91 0.29 -13.06
N SER A 20 5.94 0.02 -13.86
CA SER A 20 5.92 -1.08 -14.82
C SER A 20 5.77 -2.42 -14.11
N SER A 21 6.59 -2.64 -13.08
CA SER A 21 6.49 -3.85 -12.27
C SER A 21 5.12 -3.99 -11.60
N MET A 22 4.61 -2.89 -11.05
CA MET A 22 3.32 -2.90 -10.38
C MET A 22 2.19 -3.29 -11.36
N VAL A 23 2.20 -2.75 -12.56
CA VAL A 23 1.14 -3.03 -13.54
C VAL A 23 1.31 -4.42 -14.16
N GLN A 24 2.52 -4.81 -14.53
CA GLN A 24 2.74 -6.06 -15.25
C GLN A 24 2.75 -7.29 -14.35
N CYS A 25 3.30 -7.15 -13.15
CA CYS A 25 3.49 -8.29 -12.26
C CYS A 25 2.46 -8.35 -11.14
N TYR A 26 2.22 -7.23 -10.49
CA TYR A 26 1.38 -7.22 -9.28
C TYR A 26 -0.10 -7.05 -9.59
N LEU A 27 -0.48 -6.16 -10.51
CA LEU A 27 -1.89 -5.88 -10.79
C LEU A 27 -2.71 -7.15 -11.10
N PRO A 28 -2.22 -8.09 -11.92
CA PRO A 28 -3.00 -9.30 -12.19
C PRO A 28 -3.28 -10.16 -10.95
N ILE A 29 -2.47 -10.00 -9.91
CA ILE A 29 -2.57 -10.78 -8.66
C ILE A 29 -3.36 -10.03 -7.61
N ILE A 30 -3.05 -8.75 -7.39
CA ILE A 30 -3.61 -7.98 -6.27
C ILE A 30 -4.90 -7.24 -6.61
N GLY A 31 -5.12 -6.96 -7.90
CA GLY A 31 -6.31 -6.26 -8.34
C GLY A 31 -6.17 -4.75 -8.27
N GLN A 32 -7.19 -4.06 -8.81
CA GLN A 32 -7.17 -2.61 -8.98
C GLN A 32 -7.20 -1.84 -7.67
N GLU A 33 -7.99 -2.33 -6.70
CA GLU A 33 -8.15 -1.62 -5.44
C GLU A 33 -6.86 -1.58 -4.64
N ALA A 34 -6.18 -2.73 -4.54
CA ALA A 34 -4.90 -2.79 -3.83
C ALA A 34 -3.82 -2.00 -4.56
N LEU A 35 -3.79 -2.05 -5.89
CA LEU A 35 -2.86 -1.25 -6.68
C LEU A 35 -3.08 0.24 -6.45
N SER A 36 -4.34 0.69 -6.49
CA SER A 36 -4.68 2.10 -6.25
C SER A 36 -4.24 2.55 -4.87
N LEU A 37 -4.46 1.74 -3.86
CA LEU A 37 -4.05 2.06 -2.50
C LEU A 37 -2.53 2.19 -2.40
N TYR A 38 -1.80 1.27 -2.99
CA TYR A 38 -0.33 1.31 -2.95
C TYR A 38 0.22 2.56 -3.66
N LEU A 39 -0.28 2.86 -4.86
CA LEU A 39 0.14 4.04 -5.60
C LEU A 39 -0.23 5.33 -4.87
N TYR A 40 -1.41 5.37 -4.27
CA TYR A 40 -1.82 6.50 -3.44
C TYR A 40 -0.82 6.71 -2.30
N ALA A 41 -0.45 5.62 -1.64
CA ALA A 41 0.45 5.70 -0.48
C ALA A 41 1.85 6.18 -0.87
N VAL A 42 2.42 5.65 -1.96
CA VAL A 42 3.79 6.01 -2.34
C VAL A 42 3.89 7.41 -2.94
N THR A 43 2.80 7.93 -3.49
CA THR A 43 2.79 9.28 -4.07
C THR A 43 2.14 10.32 -3.15
N PHE A 44 1.65 9.91 -1.99
CA PHE A 44 0.92 10.79 -1.09
C PHE A 44 1.79 11.94 -0.59
N TRP A 45 1.27 13.15 -0.75
CA TRP A 45 1.90 14.37 -0.21
C TRP A 45 1.05 14.88 0.95
N ASP A 46 1.64 14.94 2.12
CA ASP A 46 0.90 15.23 3.35
C ASP A 46 0.92 16.69 3.76
N GLY A 47 1.59 17.53 3.00
CA GLY A 47 1.66 18.98 3.32
C GLY A 47 2.33 19.27 4.65
N GLY A 48 3.13 18.33 5.16
CA GLY A 48 3.80 18.47 6.46
C GLY A 48 3.00 17.91 7.62
N GLN A 49 1.78 17.43 7.39
CA GLN A 49 1.00 16.74 8.42
C GLN A 49 1.41 15.28 8.50
N LYS A 50 1.62 14.77 9.71
CA LYS A 50 2.07 13.41 9.90
C LYS A 50 0.93 12.40 10.06
N GLU A 51 -0.22 12.86 10.53
CA GLU A 51 -1.36 11.99 10.81
C GLU A 51 -2.57 12.44 10.01
N HIS A 52 -3.29 11.45 9.49
CA HIS A 52 -4.48 11.67 8.66
C HIS A 52 -5.57 10.72 9.09
N LEU A 53 -6.83 11.09 8.82
CA LEU A 53 -7.96 10.19 9.07
C LEU A 53 -8.13 9.22 7.91
N PHE A 54 -8.48 7.97 8.23
CA PHE A 54 -8.81 7.00 7.19
C PHE A 54 -9.98 7.48 6.33
N ALA A 55 -10.91 8.25 6.89
CA ALA A 55 -12.02 8.81 6.13
C ALA A 55 -11.54 9.63 4.93
N ALA A 56 -10.46 10.40 5.08
CA ALA A 56 -9.90 11.17 3.96
C ALA A 56 -9.35 10.24 2.88
N MET A 57 -8.68 9.16 3.27
CA MET A 57 -8.17 8.17 2.32
C MET A 57 -9.33 7.51 1.55
N LEU A 58 -10.39 7.13 2.25
CA LEU A 58 -11.57 6.52 1.63
C LEU A 58 -12.19 7.45 0.60
N ASN A 59 -12.29 8.75 0.91
CA ASN A 59 -12.84 9.73 -0.01
C ASN A 59 -11.96 9.89 -1.27
N HIS A 60 -10.65 9.95 -1.08
CA HIS A 60 -9.71 10.12 -2.20
C HIS A 60 -9.72 8.90 -3.13
N LEU A 61 -9.81 7.71 -2.56
CA LEU A 61 -9.79 6.46 -3.33
C LEU A 61 -11.17 6.03 -3.80
N ASN A 62 -12.22 6.67 -3.28
CA ASN A 62 -13.60 6.28 -3.54
C ASN A 62 -13.85 4.83 -3.13
N PHE A 63 -13.30 4.45 -1.97
CA PHE A 63 -13.42 3.10 -1.40
C PHE A 63 -14.39 3.11 -0.22
N GLY A 64 -15.05 1.97 -0.01
CA GLY A 64 -15.66 1.67 1.28
C GLY A 64 -14.63 1.09 2.23
N MET A 65 -14.99 1.00 3.50
CA MET A 65 -14.09 0.48 4.53
C MET A 65 -13.72 -0.99 4.28
N ASP A 66 -14.67 -1.78 3.80
CA ASP A 66 -14.43 -3.19 3.48
C ASP A 66 -13.40 -3.35 2.38
N SER A 67 -13.47 -2.52 1.34
CA SER A 67 -12.50 -2.52 0.25
C SER A 67 -11.11 -2.13 0.75
N LEU A 68 -11.05 -1.13 1.64
CA LEU A 68 -9.79 -0.67 2.21
C LEU A 68 -9.12 -1.79 3.03
N LEU A 69 -9.88 -2.45 3.90
CA LEU A 69 -9.33 -3.53 4.72
C LEU A 69 -8.84 -4.70 3.86
N LYS A 70 -9.59 -5.03 2.82
CA LYS A 70 -9.22 -6.08 1.89
C LYS A 70 -7.95 -5.73 1.14
N ALA A 71 -7.83 -4.47 0.69
CA ALA A 71 -6.64 -4.00 -0.01
C ALA A 71 -5.40 -4.04 0.90
N PHE A 72 -5.53 -3.61 2.16
CA PHE A 72 -4.42 -3.70 3.11
C PHE A 72 -3.99 -5.15 3.32
N LYS A 73 -4.95 -6.06 3.48
CA LYS A 73 -4.64 -7.47 3.66
C LYS A 73 -3.86 -8.02 2.47
N THR A 74 -4.27 -7.66 1.27
CA THR A 74 -3.57 -8.06 0.05
C THR A 74 -2.15 -7.50 -0.01
N LEU A 75 -1.99 -6.20 0.28
CA LEU A 75 -0.68 -5.55 0.22
C LEU A 75 0.28 -6.10 1.28
N THR A 76 -0.22 -6.40 2.48
CA THR A 76 0.62 -6.99 3.52
C THR A 76 1.04 -8.41 3.16
N ALA A 77 0.14 -9.19 2.56
CA ALA A 77 0.46 -10.53 2.11
C ALA A 77 1.52 -10.54 1.02
N MET A 78 1.54 -9.51 0.15
CA MET A 78 2.52 -9.37 -0.92
C MET A 78 3.79 -8.65 -0.46
N LYS A 79 3.91 -8.31 0.81
CA LYS A 79 5.07 -7.64 1.40
C LYS A 79 5.34 -6.26 0.80
N LEU A 80 4.29 -5.59 0.33
CA LEU A 80 4.37 -4.23 -0.19
C LEU A 80 4.14 -3.18 0.90
N VAL A 81 3.43 -3.55 1.95
CA VAL A 81 3.13 -2.68 3.09
C VAL A 81 3.23 -3.49 4.37
N THR A 82 3.77 -2.90 5.42
CA THR A 82 3.68 -3.44 6.77
C THR A 82 2.80 -2.48 7.58
N LEU A 83 1.77 -3.03 8.20
CA LEU A 83 0.85 -2.26 9.02
C LEU A 83 1.11 -2.55 10.50
N TYR A 84 1.35 -1.51 11.29
CA TYR A 84 1.48 -1.68 12.73
C TYR A 84 0.81 -0.52 13.44
N GLN A 85 0.39 -0.76 14.68
CA GLN A 85 -0.31 0.23 15.49
C GLN A 85 0.60 0.74 16.58
N GLN A 86 0.67 2.06 16.73
CA GLN A 86 1.42 2.71 17.77
C GLN A 86 0.47 3.67 18.49
N GLY A 87 0.03 3.27 19.71
CA GLY A 87 -1.01 4.00 20.38
C GLY A 87 -2.33 3.93 19.62
N GLU A 88 -2.89 5.07 19.27
CA GLU A 88 -4.15 5.15 18.51
C GLU A 88 -3.90 5.39 17.02
N THR A 89 -2.65 5.46 16.61
CA THR A 89 -2.28 5.74 15.23
C THR A 89 -1.77 4.47 14.55
N TYR A 90 -2.27 4.22 13.34
CA TYR A 90 -1.78 3.14 12.49
C TYR A 90 -0.64 3.66 11.63
N ASN A 91 0.45 2.92 11.60
CA ASN A 91 1.61 3.27 10.78
C ASN A 91 1.70 2.30 9.61
N LEU A 92 1.81 2.87 8.41
CA LEU A 92 1.88 2.12 7.16
C LEU A 92 3.29 2.25 6.62
N LEU A 93 4.10 1.22 6.85
CA LEU A 93 5.47 1.18 6.36
C LEU A 93 5.45 0.65 4.93
N LEU A 94 5.90 1.48 3.99
CA LEU A 94 5.86 1.15 2.57
C LEU A 94 7.17 0.50 2.13
N HIS A 95 7.04 -0.55 1.35
CA HIS A 95 8.17 -1.29 0.79
C HIS A 95 8.19 -1.15 -0.72
N SER A 96 9.38 -1.26 -1.31
CA SER A 96 9.53 -1.25 -2.76
C SER A 96 9.00 -2.54 -3.36
N PRO A 97 8.34 -2.48 -4.53
CA PRO A 97 7.98 -3.70 -5.25
C PRO A 97 9.24 -4.38 -5.79
N LEU A 98 9.15 -5.66 -6.04
CA LEU A 98 10.21 -6.37 -6.77
C LEU A 98 10.25 -5.83 -8.20
N SER A 99 11.45 -5.79 -8.80
CA SER A 99 11.56 -5.52 -10.22
C SER A 99 10.89 -6.64 -11.00
N THR A 100 10.58 -6.41 -12.27
CA THR A 100 9.97 -7.43 -13.12
C THR A 100 10.81 -8.71 -13.14
N GLN A 101 12.11 -8.56 -13.27
CA GLN A 101 13.01 -9.70 -13.29
C GLN A 101 13.03 -10.46 -11.96
N GLU A 102 13.13 -9.73 -10.86
CA GLU A 102 13.10 -10.33 -9.52
C GLU A 102 11.79 -11.04 -9.25
N PHE A 103 10.68 -10.45 -9.67
CA PHE A 103 9.35 -11.03 -9.49
C PHE A 103 9.24 -12.38 -10.19
N PHE A 104 9.66 -12.45 -11.44
CA PHE A 104 9.61 -13.70 -12.20
C PHE A 104 10.53 -14.77 -11.64
N LEU A 105 11.73 -14.38 -11.19
CA LEU A 105 12.64 -15.34 -10.57
C LEU A 105 12.05 -15.94 -9.30
N THR A 106 11.45 -15.11 -8.46
CA THR A 106 10.82 -15.55 -7.22
C THR A 106 9.65 -16.49 -7.50
N ARG A 107 8.85 -16.19 -8.53
CA ARG A 107 7.71 -17.02 -8.91
C ARG A 107 8.15 -18.35 -9.53
N SER A 108 9.20 -18.34 -10.32
CA SER A 108 9.72 -19.55 -10.97
C SER A 108 10.18 -20.59 -9.94
N ASP A 109 10.70 -20.14 -8.83
CA ASP A 109 11.17 -21.04 -7.76
C ASP A 109 10.03 -21.78 -7.08
N LYS A 110 8.80 -21.34 -7.26
CA LYS A 110 7.62 -21.94 -6.65
C LYS A 110 6.84 -22.87 -7.59
N LEU A 111 7.27 -22.92 -8.82
CA LEU A 111 6.67 -23.78 -9.83
C LEU A 111 7.46 -25.06 -9.97
#